data_1bcab3f698d85a596c38b8d7d9750058
#
_entry.id   1bcab3f698d85a596c38b8d7d9750058
#
_cell.length_a   1.000
_cell.length_b   1.000
_cell.length_c   1.000
_cell.angle_alpha   90.00
_cell.angle_beta   90.00
_cell.angle_gamma   90.00
#
_symmetry.space_group_name_H-M   'P 1'
#
loop_
_entity.id
_entity.type
_entity.pdbx_description
1 polymer ?
#
loop_
_entity_poly.entity_id
_entity_poly.type
_entity_poly.pdbx_seq_one_letter_code
_entity_poly.pdbx_strand_id
1 'polypeptide(L)'
;MPAPPVDVIVVGAGVVGCTIAFELASAGRRVRVIDGRAPGGGASWASAGVLAPYVEGHDSEPLRTLGRRSLELYPSLVARVDAAAGTHVPFERPGTLEVAVADTDVPRLRRSQAVADADGVAARWLDHAQLDAVEPALGRHALGALHIASHAAVDVPYLTQAAATAARRLGVVFNPPGVVTSIRADGDGVAVATGGGAIAHAAQVVLAAGAWSPALAPESAVPPPVRPVRGQLLYLRTAPGLLRHVVWGPDVYIVPWRDGRVFVGATSEDAGFDDRATASGVAGLLDRAIALVPALAAATFVEARHGLRPGSPDDLPFVGRSAALPALLYACGHYRNGALLAPLTAELVAQLVAGDDTDPALTVLRPARAGRL
;
A
#
# COMPACT_ATOMS: atom_id res chain seq x y z
N MET A 1 10.98 17.46 32.57
CA MET A 1 9.56 17.79 32.41
C MET A 1 8.87 16.60 31.79
N PRO A 2 7.68 16.20 32.24
CA PRO A 2 6.94 15.16 31.52
C PRO A 2 6.68 15.62 30.07
N ALA A 3 6.77 14.69 29.12
CA ALA A 3 6.46 15.01 27.73
C ALA A 3 5.00 15.52 27.62
N PRO A 4 4.71 16.50 26.76
CA PRO A 4 3.36 17.03 26.64
C PRO A 4 2.37 15.91 26.28
N PRO A 5 1.12 15.97 26.79
CA PRO A 5 0.14 14.94 26.51
C PRO A 5 -0.09 14.81 25.00
N VAL A 6 -0.21 13.57 24.52
CA VAL A 6 -0.39 13.23 23.09
C VAL A 6 -1.85 12.88 22.87
N ASP A 7 -2.46 13.39 21.80
CA ASP A 7 -3.85 13.07 21.49
C ASP A 7 -3.93 11.66 20.86
N VAL A 8 -3.00 11.35 19.95
CA VAL A 8 -2.98 10.07 19.23
C VAL A 8 -1.57 9.49 19.14
N ILE A 9 -1.43 8.20 19.46
CA ILE A 9 -0.24 7.41 19.12
C ILE A 9 -0.55 6.60 17.87
N VAL A 10 0.32 6.67 16.85
CA VAL A 10 0.29 5.78 15.67
C VAL A 10 1.36 4.72 15.85
N VAL A 11 0.97 3.46 15.88
CA VAL A 11 1.88 2.31 15.95
C VAL A 11 2.10 1.77 14.54
N GLY A 12 3.33 1.95 14.03
CA GLY A 12 3.72 1.62 12.67
C GLY A 12 4.00 2.87 11.82
N ALA A 13 5.17 2.89 11.17
CA ALA A 13 5.65 3.95 10.30
C ALA A 13 5.78 3.50 8.82
N GLY A 14 4.92 2.58 8.38
CA GLY A 14 4.72 2.28 6.95
C GLY A 14 3.97 3.41 6.25
N VAL A 15 3.70 3.25 4.93
CA VAL A 15 2.98 4.26 4.15
C VAL A 15 1.63 4.63 4.78
N VAL A 16 0.88 3.66 5.28
CA VAL A 16 -0.41 3.90 5.95
C VAL A 16 -0.21 4.72 7.22
N GLY A 17 0.70 4.30 8.12
CA GLY A 17 0.91 5.02 9.38
C GLY A 17 1.49 6.42 9.20
N CYS A 18 2.42 6.62 8.25
CA CYS A 18 2.97 7.95 7.97
C CYS A 18 1.93 8.89 7.34
N THR A 19 1.07 8.38 6.45
CA THR A 19 -0.02 9.17 5.85
C THR A 19 -1.06 9.54 6.90
N ILE A 20 -1.46 8.60 7.78
CA ILE A 20 -2.34 8.88 8.92
C ILE A 20 -1.74 9.94 9.84
N ALA A 21 -0.47 9.82 10.19
CA ALA A 21 0.19 10.79 11.07
C ALA A 21 0.21 12.19 10.46
N PHE A 22 0.45 12.30 9.15
CA PHE A 22 0.38 13.55 8.40
C PHE A 22 -1.03 14.15 8.41
N GLU A 23 -2.08 13.36 8.13
CA GLU A 23 -3.47 13.82 8.13
C GLU A 23 -3.91 14.31 9.52
N LEU A 24 -3.64 13.54 10.56
CA LEU A 24 -3.97 13.91 11.93
C LEU A 24 -3.27 15.19 12.37
N ALA A 25 -1.98 15.34 12.04
CA ALA A 25 -1.24 16.56 12.37
C ALA A 25 -1.74 17.76 11.54
N SER A 26 -2.11 17.56 10.28
CA SER A 26 -2.75 18.60 9.44
C SER A 26 -4.09 19.06 10.01
N ALA A 27 -4.80 18.16 10.71
CA ALA A 27 -6.03 18.48 11.45
C ALA A 27 -5.76 19.04 12.87
N GLY A 28 -4.52 19.38 13.20
CA GLY A 28 -4.13 20.00 14.48
C GLY A 28 -4.02 19.04 15.67
N ARG A 29 -4.01 17.72 15.45
CA ARG A 29 -3.83 16.74 16.52
C ARG A 29 -2.36 16.60 16.90
N ARG A 30 -2.07 16.44 18.21
CA ARG A 30 -0.74 16.12 18.70
C ARG A 30 -0.49 14.62 18.54
N VAL A 31 0.41 14.27 17.62
CA VAL A 31 0.63 12.88 17.20
C VAL A 31 2.04 12.42 17.59
N ARG A 32 2.14 11.17 18.00
CA ARG A 32 3.40 10.44 18.17
C ARG A 32 3.36 9.16 17.34
N VAL A 33 4.44 8.89 16.61
CA VAL A 33 4.60 7.64 15.85
C VAL A 33 5.64 6.77 16.54
N ILE A 34 5.33 5.49 16.72
CA ILE A 34 6.24 4.48 17.29
C ILE A 34 6.35 3.32 16.31
N ASP A 35 7.58 2.98 15.91
CA ASP A 35 7.90 1.83 15.07
C ASP A 35 9.25 1.24 15.48
N GLY A 36 9.43 -0.05 15.33
CA GLY A 36 10.71 -0.72 15.54
C GLY A 36 11.74 -0.47 14.43
N ARG A 37 11.34 0.16 13.33
CA ARG A 37 12.16 0.46 12.16
C ARG A 37 12.05 1.95 11.80
N ALA A 38 12.93 2.41 10.93
CA ALA A 38 12.80 3.72 10.31
C ALA A 38 11.53 3.77 9.43
N PRO A 39 10.94 4.97 9.21
CA PRO A 39 9.78 5.13 8.33
C PRO A 39 9.98 4.44 6.97
N GLY A 40 8.99 3.63 6.58
CA GLY A 40 9.02 2.86 5.35
C GLY A 40 9.80 1.54 5.39
N GLY A 41 10.45 1.17 6.52
CA GLY A 41 11.34 0.01 6.63
C GLY A 41 10.68 -1.39 6.60
N GLY A 42 9.41 -1.49 6.21
CA GLY A 42 8.65 -2.74 6.06
C GLY A 42 8.19 -2.97 4.62
N ALA A 43 6.96 -3.47 4.45
CA ALA A 43 6.36 -3.73 3.13
C ALA A 43 6.35 -2.50 2.20
N SER A 44 6.34 -1.28 2.75
CA SER A 44 6.39 -0.03 1.99
C SER A 44 7.68 0.12 1.19
N TRP A 45 8.82 -0.39 1.70
CA TRP A 45 10.09 -0.42 0.97
C TRP A 45 10.04 -1.32 -0.26
N ALA A 46 9.34 -2.45 -0.15
CA ALA A 46 9.21 -3.46 -1.19
C ALA A 46 7.96 -3.25 -2.05
N SER A 47 7.48 -2.01 -2.18
CA SER A 47 6.32 -1.69 -3.02
C SER A 47 6.76 -1.10 -4.35
N ALA A 48 6.19 -1.60 -5.45
CA ALA A 48 6.35 -1.01 -6.78
C ALA A 48 5.45 0.22 -7.00
N GLY A 49 4.47 0.42 -6.13
CA GLY A 49 3.60 1.60 -6.12
C GLY A 49 2.52 1.63 -7.18
N VAL A 50 2.10 0.49 -7.70
CA VAL A 50 0.97 0.43 -8.64
C VAL A 50 -0.32 0.86 -7.95
N LEU A 51 -1.08 1.73 -8.60
CA LEU A 51 -2.38 2.24 -8.17
C LEU A 51 -3.43 1.88 -9.24
N ALA A 52 -3.86 0.62 -9.20
CA ALA A 52 -4.65 0.01 -10.27
C ALA A 52 -5.84 -0.79 -9.72
N PRO A 53 -6.92 -0.13 -9.27
CA PRO A 53 -8.05 -0.78 -8.61
C PRO A 53 -8.74 -1.86 -9.46
N TYR A 54 -8.62 -1.78 -10.78
CA TYR A 54 -9.25 -2.73 -11.70
C TYR A 54 -8.37 -3.91 -12.10
N VAL A 55 -7.11 -3.92 -11.72
CA VAL A 55 -6.22 -5.07 -11.93
C VAL A 55 -6.14 -5.92 -10.66
N GLU A 56 -5.85 -5.32 -9.51
CA GLU A 56 -5.71 -6.06 -8.25
C GLU A 56 -7.03 -6.32 -7.53
N GLY A 57 -8.08 -5.59 -7.83
CA GLY A 57 -9.38 -5.65 -7.17
C GLY A 57 -10.54 -6.07 -8.08
N HIS A 58 -10.29 -6.55 -9.31
CA HIS A 58 -11.34 -6.77 -10.30
C HIS A 58 -12.40 -7.80 -9.89
N ASP A 59 -12.06 -8.78 -9.04
CA ASP A 59 -12.99 -9.77 -8.52
C ASP A 59 -13.74 -9.31 -7.25
N SER A 60 -13.36 -8.15 -6.67
CA SER A 60 -13.95 -7.61 -5.45
C SER A 60 -14.53 -6.22 -5.71
N GLU A 61 -15.86 -6.13 -5.78
CA GLU A 61 -16.56 -4.84 -5.94
C GLU A 61 -16.18 -3.85 -4.82
N PRO A 62 -16.15 -4.24 -3.52
CA PRO A 62 -15.74 -3.32 -2.47
C PRO A 62 -14.32 -2.77 -2.67
N LEU A 63 -13.36 -3.61 -3.07
CA LEU A 63 -11.99 -3.15 -3.32
C LEU A 63 -11.91 -2.19 -4.51
N ARG A 64 -12.64 -2.44 -5.60
CA ARG A 64 -12.68 -1.54 -6.74
C ARG A 64 -13.22 -0.16 -6.34
N THR A 65 -14.35 -0.13 -5.62
CA THR A 65 -14.98 1.12 -5.17
C THR A 65 -14.08 1.91 -4.24
N LEU A 66 -13.52 1.26 -3.21
CA LEU A 66 -12.59 1.89 -2.28
C LEU A 66 -11.30 2.34 -2.97
N GLY A 67 -10.74 1.48 -3.85
CA GLY A 67 -9.53 1.78 -4.61
C GLY A 67 -9.69 2.95 -5.56
N ARG A 68 -10.82 3.06 -6.26
CA ARG A 68 -11.14 4.21 -7.13
C ARG A 68 -11.22 5.50 -6.31
N ARG A 69 -12.01 5.50 -5.23
CA ARG A 69 -12.11 6.65 -4.33
C ARG A 69 -10.74 7.07 -3.80
N SER A 70 -9.92 6.13 -3.39
CA SER A 70 -8.58 6.40 -2.88
C SER A 70 -7.64 6.94 -3.96
N LEU A 71 -7.72 6.43 -5.19
CA LEU A 71 -6.94 6.92 -6.33
C LEU A 71 -7.29 8.38 -6.68
N GLU A 72 -8.55 8.78 -6.50
CA GLU A 72 -9.00 10.16 -6.70
C GLU A 72 -8.41 11.13 -5.66
N LEU A 73 -8.10 10.66 -4.45
CA LEU A 73 -7.47 11.45 -3.38
C LEU A 73 -5.96 11.68 -3.59
N TYR A 74 -5.30 10.85 -4.40
CA TYR A 74 -3.84 10.88 -4.58
C TYR A 74 -3.28 12.24 -5.01
N PRO A 75 -3.82 12.94 -6.04
CA PRO A 75 -3.27 14.23 -6.46
C PRO A 75 -3.25 15.27 -5.33
N SER A 76 -4.32 15.33 -4.54
CA SER A 76 -4.43 16.24 -3.40
C SER A 76 -3.47 15.86 -2.27
N LEU A 77 -3.39 14.58 -1.93
CA LEU A 77 -2.45 14.09 -0.90
C LEU A 77 -1.02 14.42 -1.27
N VAL A 78 -0.59 14.08 -2.50
CA VAL A 78 0.78 14.32 -2.98
C VAL A 78 1.11 15.81 -2.94
N ALA A 79 0.22 16.67 -3.44
CA ALA A 79 0.42 18.11 -3.43
C ALA A 79 0.59 18.69 -2.01
N ARG A 80 -0.23 18.22 -1.04
CA ARG A 80 -0.14 18.65 0.36
C ARG A 80 1.12 18.14 1.04
N VAL A 81 1.51 16.89 0.78
CA VAL A 81 2.75 16.30 1.30
C VAL A 81 3.96 17.03 0.74
N ASP A 82 4.00 17.30 -0.57
CA ASP A 82 5.08 18.03 -1.22
C ASP A 82 5.25 19.44 -0.65
N ALA A 83 4.15 20.17 -0.51
CA ALA A 83 4.15 21.50 0.07
C ALA A 83 4.68 21.51 1.52
N ALA A 84 4.21 20.55 2.36
CA ALA A 84 4.60 20.48 3.75
C ALA A 84 6.03 19.92 3.93
N ALA A 85 6.45 18.94 3.11
CA ALA A 85 7.78 18.35 3.18
C ALA A 85 8.85 19.14 2.41
N GLY A 86 8.47 20.04 1.50
CA GLY A 86 9.41 20.73 0.60
C GLY A 86 10.10 19.74 -0.33
N THR A 87 9.37 18.78 -0.86
CA THR A 87 9.88 17.69 -1.73
C THR A 87 9.02 17.59 -2.98
N HIS A 88 9.31 16.63 -3.84
CA HIS A 88 8.47 16.27 -4.98
C HIS A 88 8.34 14.74 -5.03
N VAL A 89 7.20 14.22 -4.60
CA VAL A 89 6.88 12.78 -4.63
C VAL A 89 6.65 12.36 -6.08
N PRO A 90 7.40 11.39 -6.61
CA PRO A 90 7.13 10.85 -7.93
C PRO A 90 5.75 10.18 -7.94
N PHE A 91 4.81 10.78 -8.68
CA PHE A 91 3.47 10.29 -8.92
C PHE A 91 3.13 10.50 -10.39
N GLU A 92 2.84 9.41 -11.11
CA GLU A 92 2.59 9.44 -12.55
C GLU A 92 1.30 8.67 -12.87
N ARG A 93 0.67 9.02 -14.01
CA ARG A 93 -0.49 8.31 -14.56
C ARG A 93 -0.13 7.68 -15.92
N PRO A 94 0.70 6.64 -15.93
CA PRO A 94 1.07 5.96 -17.19
C PRO A 94 -0.08 5.10 -17.74
N GLY A 95 -1.12 4.83 -16.95
CA GLY A 95 -2.09 3.80 -17.25
C GLY A 95 -1.52 2.39 -17.07
N THR A 96 -2.37 1.38 -17.26
CA THR A 96 -1.96 -0.03 -17.21
C THR A 96 -2.31 -0.73 -18.51
N LEU A 97 -1.45 -1.67 -18.92
CA LEU A 97 -1.70 -2.64 -19.98
C LEU A 97 -1.71 -4.03 -19.32
N GLU A 98 -2.89 -4.65 -19.19
CA GLU A 98 -3.00 -6.04 -18.78
C GLU A 98 -2.96 -6.92 -20.03
N VAL A 99 -1.85 -7.63 -20.22
CA VAL A 99 -1.47 -8.29 -21.47
C VAL A 99 -2.01 -9.72 -21.51
N ALA A 100 -2.68 -10.09 -22.62
CA ALA A 100 -3.01 -11.47 -22.94
C ALA A 100 -1.81 -12.11 -23.66
N VAL A 101 -1.31 -13.21 -23.12
CA VAL A 101 -0.23 -14.01 -23.73
C VAL A 101 -0.71 -15.39 -24.18
N ALA A 102 -1.93 -15.77 -23.80
CA ALA A 102 -2.60 -16.99 -24.21
C ALA A 102 -4.06 -16.71 -24.60
N ASP A 103 -4.64 -17.55 -25.45
CA ASP A 103 -6.05 -17.40 -25.86
C ASP A 103 -7.02 -17.44 -24.67
N THR A 104 -6.67 -18.14 -23.60
CA THR A 104 -7.45 -18.20 -22.35
C THR A 104 -7.49 -16.87 -21.59
N ASP A 105 -6.53 -15.97 -21.80
CA ASP A 105 -6.50 -14.65 -21.16
C ASP A 105 -7.55 -13.70 -21.75
N VAL A 106 -7.80 -13.78 -23.04
CA VAL A 106 -8.68 -12.84 -23.75
C VAL A 106 -10.10 -12.79 -23.16
N PRO A 107 -10.80 -13.93 -22.92
CA PRO A 107 -12.12 -13.90 -22.29
C PRO A 107 -12.10 -13.31 -20.89
N ARG A 108 -11.05 -13.57 -20.10
CA ARG A 108 -10.88 -13.00 -18.75
C ARG A 108 -10.77 -11.48 -18.82
N LEU A 109 -9.88 -10.97 -19.67
CA LEU A 109 -9.67 -9.53 -19.82
C LEU A 109 -10.88 -8.80 -20.41
N ARG A 110 -11.63 -9.46 -21.28
CA ARG A 110 -12.90 -8.91 -21.79
C ARG A 110 -13.96 -8.81 -20.68
N ARG A 111 -14.00 -9.74 -19.73
CA ARG A 111 -14.86 -9.62 -18.54
C ARG A 111 -14.38 -8.46 -17.65
N SER A 112 -13.08 -8.32 -17.41
CA SER A 112 -12.53 -7.18 -16.68
C SER A 112 -12.87 -5.85 -17.35
N GLN A 113 -12.83 -5.78 -18.69
CA GLN A 113 -13.27 -4.62 -19.44
C GLN A 113 -14.74 -4.28 -19.15
N ALA A 114 -15.63 -5.28 -19.26
CA ALA A 114 -17.07 -5.07 -19.03
C ALA A 114 -17.35 -4.60 -17.58
N VAL A 115 -16.58 -5.07 -16.59
CA VAL A 115 -16.69 -4.62 -15.20
C VAL A 115 -16.27 -3.15 -15.07
N ALA A 116 -15.14 -2.77 -15.67
CA ALA A 116 -14.66 -1.39 -15.63
C ALA A 116 -15.64 -0.44 -16.33
N ASP A 117 -16.16 -0.81 -17.51
CA ASP A 117 -17.13 -0.04 -18.26
C ASP A 117 -18.45 0.14 -17.48
N ALA A 118 -18.92 -0.91 -16.79
CA ALA A 118 -20.10 -0.85 -15.92
C ALA A 118 -19.91 0.11 -14.73
N ASP A 119 -18.69 0.19 -14.19
CA ASP A 119 -18.32 1.12 -13.13
C ASP A 119 -18.02 2.55 -13.66
N GLY A 120 -18.19 2.79 -14.98
CA GLY A 120 -17.95 4.08 -15.62
C GLY A 120 -16.48 4.42 -15.84
N VAL A 121 -15.59 3.42 -15.80
CA VAL A 121 -14.16 3.59 -16.04
C VAL A 121 -13.82 3.17 -17.47
N ALA A 122 -13.28 4.10 -18.26
CA ALA A 122 -12.90 3.83 -19.65
C ALA A 122 -11.80 2.76 -19.73
N ALA A 123 -12.16 1.60 -20.23
CA ALA A 123 -11.28 0.48 -20.45
C ALA A 123 -11.32 0.07 -21.94
N ARG A 124 -10.16 -0.04 -22.57
CA ARG A 124 -10.06 -0.32 -24.01
C ARG A 124 -9.23 -1.57 -24.27
N TRP A 125 -9.80 -2.51 -24.99
CA TRP A 125 -9.02 -3.60 -25.55
C TRP A 125 -8.19 -3.07 -26.73
N LEU A 126 -6.90 -3.36 -26.69
CA LEU A 126 -5.97 -3.16 -27.79
C LEU A 126 -5.66 -4.51 -28.42
N ASP A 127 -5.88 -4.64 -29.73
CA ASP A 127 -5.38 -5.79 -30.47
C ASP A 127 -3.84 -5.73 -30.62
N HIS A 128 -3.24 -6.77 -31.20
CA HIS A 128 -1.80 -6.86 -31.34
C HIS A 128 -1.18 -5.65 -32.06
N ALA A 129 -1.78 -5.20 -33.16
CA ALA A 129 -1.25 -4.07 -33.94
C ALA A 129 -1.35 -2.74 -33.17
N GLN A 130 -2.47 -2.52 -32.48
CA GLN A 130 -2.66 -1.35 -31.63
C GLN A 130 -1.71 -1.37 -30.43
N LEU A 131 -1.48 -2.55 -29.84
CA LEU A 131 -0.57 -2.73 -28.71
C LEU A 131 0.88 -2.46 -29.12
N ASP A 132 1.33 -2.98 -30.26
CA ASP A 132 2.68 -2.73 -30.80
C ASP A 132 2.93 -1.22 -31.05
N ALA A 133 1.91 -0.49 -31.51
CA ALA A 133 2.01 0.96 -31.72
C ALA A 133 2.15 1.75 -30.40
N VAL A 134 1.52 1.32 -29.31
CA VAL A 134 1.56 2.06 -28.02
C VAL A 134 2.68 1.59 -27.10
N GLU A 135 3.06 0.30 -27.17
CA GLU A 135 4.08 -0.31 -26.31
C GLU A 135 4.96 -1.30 -27.09
N PRO A 136 5.82 -0.81 -27.99
CA PRO A 136 6.61 -1.65 -28.91
C PRO A 136 7.68 -2.52 -28.20
N ALA A 137 7.93 -2.27 -26.91
CA ALA A 137 8.86 -3.07 -26.13
C ALA A 137 8.29 -4.43 -25.70
N LEU A 138 6.98 -4.64 -25.82
CA LEU A 138 6.36 -5.94 -25.52
C LEU A 138 6.79 -7.01 -26.53
N GLY A 139 6.92 -8.24 -26.05
CA GLY A 139 7.26 -9.38 -26.88
C GLY A 139 6.15 -9.70 -27.89
N ARG A 140 6.55 -10.30 -29.04
CA ARG A 140 5.64 -10.69 -30.15
C ARG A 140 4.58 -11.72 -29.74
N HIS A 141 4.66 -12.28 -28.55
CA HIS A 141 3.68 -13.23 -28.00
C HIS A 141 2.45 -12.55 -27.38
N ALA A 142 2.44 -11.23 -27.26
CA ALA A 142 1.29 -10.50 -26.76
C ALA A 142 0.15 -10.53 -27.79
N LEU A 143 -0.96 -11.18 -27.46
CA LEU A 143 -2.15 -11.29 -28.32
C LEU A 143 -2.97 -10.00 -28.34
N GLY A 144 -2.84 -9.18 -27.30
CA GLY A 144 -3.53 -7.92 -27.08
C GLY A 144 -3.44 -7.53 -25.62
N ALA A 145 -4.06 -6.42 -25.24
CA ALA A 145 -4.08 -5.98 -23.86
C ALA A 145 -5.36 -5.21 -23.52
N LEU A 146 -5.75 -5.26 -22.25
CA LEU A 146 -6.72 -4.34 -21.67
C LEU A 146 -5.98 -3.09 -21.18
N HIS A 147 -6.29 -1.93 -21.75
CA HIS A 147 -5.73 -0.64 -21.39
C HIS A 147 -6.70 0.14 -20.51
N ILE A 148 -6.23 0.59 -19.35
CA ILE A 148 -6.95 1.48 -18.44
C ILE A 148 -6.07 2.70 -18.14
N ALA A 149 -6.41 3.84 -18.77
CA ALA A 149 -5.59 5.05 -18.71
C ALA A 149 -5.66 5.79 -17.35
N SER A 150 -6.70 5.59 -16.56
CA SER A 150 -6.88 6.25 -15.26
C SER A 150 -5.96 5.71 -14.16
N HIS A 151 -5.37 4.55 -14.36
CA HIS A 151 -4.45 3.96 -13.39
C HIS A 151 -3.14 4.76 -13.28
N ALA A 152 -2.50 4.65 -12.11
CA ALA A 152 -1.34 5.45 -11.77
C ALA A 152 -0.25 4.61 -11.10
N ALA A 153 0.88 5.27 -10.82
CA ALA A 153 1.95 4.75 -10.00
C ALA A 153 2.49 5.86 -9.08
N VAL A 154 2.93 5.49 -7.88
CA VAL A 154 3.58 6.37 -6.91
C VAL A 154 4.84 5.71 -6.36
N ASP A 155 5.92 6.46 -6.16
CA ASP A 155 7.10 5.97 -5.46
C ASP A 155 6.79 5.86 -3.96
N VAL A 156 6.39 4.66 -3.52
CA VAL A 156 5.91 4.43 -2.14
C VAL A 156 6.98 4.67 -1.08
N PRO A 157 8.22 4.20 -1.25
CA PRO A 157 9.31 4.57 -0.35
C PRO A 157 9.47 6.09 -0.21
N TYR A 158 9.44 6.80 -1.34
CA TYR A 158 9.58 8.25 -1.35
C TYR A 158 8.37 8.95 -0.71
N LEU A 159 7.15 8.56 -1.07
CA LEU A 159 5.92 9.07 -0.44
C LEU A 159 5.95 8.87 1.08
N THR A 160 6.37 7.69 1.55
CA THR A 160 6.41 7.40 2.98
C THR A 160 7.39 8.32 3.71
N GLN A 161 8.58 8.54 3.16
CA GLN A 161 9.58 9.44 3.74
C GLN A 161 9.13 10.91 3.67
N ALA A 162 8.50 11.32 2.58
CA ALA A 162 7.96 12.66 2.41
C ALA A 162 6.82 12.92 3.42
N ALA A 163 5.88 11.97 3.57
CA ALA A 163 4.79 12.06 4.55
C ALA A 163 5.33 12.13 6.00
N ALA A 164 6.35 11.30 6.32
CA ALA A 164 7.00 11.37 7.64
C ALA A 164 7.71 12.72 7.86
N THR A 165 8.33 13.29 6.83
CA THR A 165 8.98 14.60 6.89
C THR A 165 7.96 15.72 7.06
N ALA A 166 6.87 15.69 6.28
CA ALA A 166 5.75 16.61 6.39
C ALA A 166 5.14 16.57 7.79
N ALA A 167 4.87 15.37 8.31
CA ALA A 167 4.34 15.16 9.66
C ALA A 167 5.27 15.74 10.74
N ARG A 168 6.60 15.51 10.64
CA ARG A 168 7.57 16.09 11.58
C ARG A 168 7.54 17.62 11.57
N ARG A 169 7.43 18.25 10.41
CA ARG A 169 7.33 19.70 10.28
C ARG A 169 6.06 20.27 10.90
N LEU A 170 5.01 19.44 10.97
CA LEU A 170 3.75 19.75 11.68
C LEU A 170 3.79 19.39 13.18
N GLY A 171 4.96 19.00 13.71
CA GLY A 171 5.15 18.72 15.12
C GLY A 171 4.95 17.26 15.55
N VAL A 172 4.77 16.33 14.63
CA VAL A 172 4.70 14.89 14.96
C VAL A 172 6.05 14.41 15.48
N VAL A 173 6.01 13.73 16.61
CA VAL A 173 7.20 13.10 17.20
C VAL A 173 7.30 11.65 16.70
N PHE A 174 8.36 11.34 15.96
CA PHE A 174 8.74 9.96 15.66
C PHE A 174 9.73 9.50 16.72
N ASN A 175 9.33 8.55 17.54
CA ASN A 175 10.23 8.00 18.54
C ASN A 175 11.46 7.34 17.88
N PRO A 176 12.61 7.29 18.56
CA PRO A 176 13.70 6.41 18.15
C PRO A 176 13.16 4.98 17.95
N PRO A 177 13.76 4.19 17.04
CA PRO A 177 13.30 2.83 16.78
C PRO A 177 13.10 2.07 18.08
N GLY A 178 11.89 1.54 18.29
CA GLY A 178 11.51 0.82 19.50
C GLY A 178 10.31 -0.08 19.20
N VAL A 179 10.48 -1.37 19.45
CA VAL A 179 9.43 -2.35 19.23
C VAL A 179 8.32 -2.13 20.27
N VAL A 180 7.10 -1.86 19.83
CA VAL A 180 5.92 -1.87 20.71
C VAL A 180 5.69 -3.31 21.17
N THR A 181 5.46 -3.48 22.47
CA THR A 181 5.26 -4.80 23.10
C THR A 181 3.85 -5.00 23.61
N SER A 182 3.13 -3.92 23.94
CA SER A 182 1.73 -4.03 24.35
C SER A 182 0.97 -2.71 24.17
N ILE A 183 -0.34 -2.85 23.98
CA ILE A 183 -1.32 -1.77 24.00
C ILE A 183 -2.37 -2.14 25.04
N ARG A 184 -2.65 -1.25 26.01
CA ARG A 184 -3.59 -1.51 27.10
C ARG A 184 -4.47 -0.30 27.36
N ALA A 185 -5.64 -0.54 27.94
CA ALA A 185 -6.47 0.53 28.47
C ALA A 185 -5.73 1.26 29.61
N ASP A 186 -5.91 2.58 29.69
CA ASP A 186 -5.38 3.44 30.72
C ASP A 186 -6.37 4.57 31.01
N GLY A 187 -7.24 4.36 32.01
CA GLY A 187 -8.39 5.21 32.24
C GLY A 187 -9.29 5.26 30.98
N ASP A 188 -9.57 6.47 30.52
CA ASP A 188 -10.34 6.71 29.28
C ASP A 188 -9.47 6.65 28.00
N GLY A 189 -8.15 6.43 28.15
CA GLY A 189 -7.18 6.41 27.06
C GLY A 189 -6.46 5.07 26.93
N VAL A 190 -5.22 5.15 26.43
CA VAL A 190 -4.36 4.00 26.17
C VAL A 190 -2.93 4.22 26.63
N ALA A 191 -2.31 3.15 27.13
CA ALA A 191 -0.88 3.04 27.37
C ALA A 191 -0.23 2.10 26.34
N VAL A 192 0.83 2.57 25.70
CA VAL A 192 1.63 1.82 24.72
C VAL A 192 3.02 1.59 25.32
N ALA A 193 3.37 0.34 25.57
CA ALA A 193 4.68 -0.04 26.07
C ALA A 193 5.64 -0.44 24.95
N THR A 194 6.93 -0.15 25.13
CA THR A 194 8.00 -0.57 24.20
C THR A 194 8.98 -1.51 24.88
N GLY A 195 9.72 -2.31 24.11
CA GLY A 195 10.70 -3.27 24.59
C GLY A 195 11.85 -2.66 25.42
N GLY A 196 12.05 -1.34 25.33
CA GLY A 196 12.98 -0.59 26.18
C GLY A 196 12.39 -0.18 27.54
N GLY A 197 11.18 -0.63 27.90
CA GLY A 197 10.50 -0.32 29.16
C GLY A 197 9.83 1.06 29.20
N ALA A 198 9.92 1.86 28.14
CA ALA A 198 9.20 3.14 28.08
C ALA A 198 7.71 2.91 27.82
N ILE A 199 6.86 3.71 28.49
CA ILE A 199 5.42 3.73 28.31
C ILE A 199 5.01 5.11 27.81
N ALA A 200 4.22 5.14 26.75
CA ALA A 200 3.62 6.35 26.21
C ALA A 200 2.11 6.30 26.40
N HIS A 201 1.51 7.42 26.76
CA HIS A 201 0.07 7.57 27.00
C HIS A 201 -0.56 8.49 25.97
N ALA A 202 -1.79 8.18 25.53
CA ALA A 202 -2.58 9.00 24.62
C ALA A 202 -4.07 8.79 24.86
N ALA A 203 -4.90 9.72 24.36
CA ALA A 203 -6.34 9.53 24.35
C ALA A 203 -6.76 8.39 23.38
N GLN A 204 -6.04 8.21 22.26
CA GLN A 204 -6.34 7.17 21.28
C GLN A 204 -5.05 6.59 20.71
N VAL A 205 -5.12 5.34 20.23
CA VAL A 205 -4.04 4.69 19.48
C VAL A 205 -4.56 4.16 18.14
N VAL A 206 -3.76 4.34 17.08
CA VAL A 206 -3.99 3.76 15.76
C VAL A 206 -2.98 2.64 15.53
N LEU A 207 -3.46 1.41 15.34
CA LEU A 207 -2.64 0.24 15.06
C LEU A 207 -2.48 0.05 13.55
N ALA A 208 -1.36 0.55 13.01
CA ALA A 208 -0.97 0.49 11.60
C ALA A 208 0.31 -0.36 11.40
N ALA A 209 0.50 -1.40 12.23
CA ALA A 209 1.72 -2.21 12.29
C ALA A 209 1.82 -3.31 11.21
N GLY A 210 1.02 -3.21 10.12
CA GLY A 210 1.10 -4.16 9.01
C GLY A 210 0.93 -5.60 9.45
N ALA A 211 1.82 -6.49 9.02
CA ALA A 211 1.77 -7.92 9.33
C ALA A 211 1.97 -8.25 10.83
N TRP A 212 2.51 -7.31 11.61
CA TRP A 212 2.73 -7.46 13.06
C TRP A 212 1.53 -7.05 13.91
N SER A 213 0.45 -6.53 13.31
CA SER A 213 -0.74 -6.06 14.03
C SER A 213 -1.38 -7.11 14.96
N PRO A 214 -1.47 -8.41 14.62
CA PRO A 214 -2.02 -9.41 15.53
C PRO A 214 -1.27 -9.54 16.86
N ALA A 215 0.05 -9.43 16.84
CA ALA A 215 0.88 -9.56 18.02
C ALA A 215 0.75 -8.38 18.99
N LEU A 216 0.11 -7.29 18.57
CA LEU A 216 -0.07 -6.05 19.33
C LEU A 216 -1.53 -5.81 19.74
N ALA A 217 -2.43 -6.76 19.42
CA ALA A 217 -3.81 -6.69 19.89
C ALA A 217 -3.87 -6.73 21.43
N PRO A 218 -4.76 -5.94 22.07
CA PRO A 218 -4.96 -6.04 23.52
C PRO A 218 -5.38 -7.46 23.94
N GLU A 219 -4.99 -7.89 25.12
CA GLU A 219 -5.39 -9.20 25.68
C GLU A 219 -6.93 -9.37 25.78
N SER A 220 -7.66 -8.27 25.88
CA SER A 220 -9.14 -8.25 25.92
C SER A 220 -9.80 -8.41 24.55
N ALA A 221 -9.02 -8.34 23.46
CA ALA A 221 -9.51 -8.39 22.09
C ALA A 221 -9.08 -9.68 21.37
N VAL A 222 -9.88 -10.13 20.41
CA VAL A 222 -9.43 -11.14 19.46
C VAL A 222 -8.42 -10.47 18.52
N PRO A 223 -7.23 -11.06 18.28
CA PRO A 223 -6.28 -10.49 17.34
C PRO A 223 -6.86 -10.37 15.93
N PRO A 224 -6.60 -9.27 15.19
CA PRO A 224 -7.05 -9.16 13.81
C PRO A 224 -6.48 -10.32 12.98
N PRO A 225 -7.28 -11.01 12.14
CA PRO A 225 -6.81 -12.16 11.38
C PRO A 225 -5.95 -11.71 10.17
N VAL A 226 -4.81 -11.11 10.48
CA VAL A 226 -3.82 -10.66 9.52
C VAL A 226 -2.62 -11.59 9.55
N ARG A 227 -2.18 -12.04 8.38
CA ARG A 227 -1.02 -12.92 8.23
C ARG A 227 0.07 -12.28 7.36
N PRO A 228 1.34 -12.58 7.61
CA PRO A 228 2.41 -12.15 6.73
C PRO A 228 2.36 -12.92 5.40
N VAL A 229 2.46 -12.21 4.27
CA VAL A 229 2.62 -12.77 2.93
C VAL A 229 3.86 -12.16 2.32
N ARG A 230 4.92 -12.97 2.16
CA ARG A 230 6.17 -12.50 1.58
C ARG A 230 5.99 -12.12 0.12
N GLY A 231 6.50 -10.96 -0.26
CA GLY A 231 6.63 -10.52 -1.63
C GLY A 231 8.05 -10.11 -1.94
N GLN A 232 8.57 -10.55 -3.07
CA GLN A 232 9.86 -10.13 -3.61
C GLN A 232 9.64 -9.31 -4.86
N LEU A 233 10.47 -8.30 -5.07
CA LEU A 233 10.40 -7.30 -6.10
C LEU A 233 11.82 -6.99 -6.59
N LEU A 234 12.01 -6.79 -7.88
CA LEU A 234 13.31 -6.40 -8.45
C LEU A 234 13.30 -4.93 -8.82
N TYR A 235 14.41 -4.26 -8.56
CA TYR A 235 14.70 -2.95 -9.09
C TYR A 235 15.75 -3.10 -10.19
N LEU A 236 15.36 -2.71 -11.40
CA LEU A 236 16.21 -2.68 -12.59
C LEU A 236 16.38 -1.24 -13.08
N ARG A 237 17.40 -1.02 -13.89
CA ARG A 237 17.60 0.25 -14.59
C ARG A 237 17.80 0.01 -16.07
N THR A 238 17.08 0.78 -16.87
CA THR A 238 17.11 0.77 -18.35
C THR A 238 17.40 2.16 -18.88
N ALA A 239 17.52 2.28 -20.19
CA ALA A 239 17.40 3.59 -20.84
C ALA A 239 15.99 4.17 -20.56
N PRO A 240 15.90 5.50 -20.31
CA PRO A 240 14.60 6.16 -20.14
C PRO A 240 13.67 5.93 -21.33
N GLY A 241 12.38 5.67 -21.04
CA GLY A 241 11.37 5.51 -22.07
C GLY A 241 11.33 4.14 -22.77
N LEU A 242 12.00 3.11 -22.25
CA LEU A 242 11.88 1.74 -22.74
C LEU A 242 10.42 1.25 -22.69
N LEU A 243 9.74 1.51 -21.59
CA LEU A 243 8.32 1.26 -21.38
C LEU A 243 7.59 2.57 -21.06
N ARG A 244 6.34 2.67 -21.46
CA ARG A 244 5.49 3.85 -21.27
C ARG A 244 4.36 3.64 -20.29
N HIS A 245 3.91 2.38 -20.14
CA HIS A 245 2.79 1.98 -19.29
C HIS A 245 3.25 1.01 -18.21
N VAL A 246 2.48 0.92 -17.12
CA VAL A 246 2.58 -0.24 -16.24
C VAL A 246 2.07 -1.46 -17.02
N VAL A 247 2.92 -2.47 -17.16
CA VAL A 247 2.60 -3.69 -17.89
C VAL A 247 2.29 -4.79 -16.89
N TRP A 248 1.17 -5.46 -17.05
CA TRP A 248 0.72 -6.56 -16.22
C TRP A 248 0.58 -7.83 -17.06
N GLY A 249 1.43 -8.83 -16.78
CA GLY A 249 1.32 -10.17 -17.35
C GLY A 249 0.66 -11.15 -16.37
N PRO A 250 0.53 -12.42 -16.73
CA PRO A 250 -0.12 -13.43 -15.87
C PRO A 250 0.48 -13.55 -14.46
N ASP A 251 1.82 -13.56 -14.35
CA ASP A 251 2.53 -13.81 -13.09
C ASP A 251 3.61 -12.75 -12.79
N VAL A 252 3.54 -11.60 -13.46
CA VAL A 252 4.52 -10.53 -13.32
C VAL A 252 3.89 -9.20 -13.69
N TYR A 253 4.28 -8.14 -12.98
CA TYR A 253 4.03 -6.77 -13.42
C TYR A 253 5.34 -6.00 -13.51
N ILE A 254 5.36 -4.98 -14.37
CA ILE A 254 6.52 -4.15 -14.64
C ILE A 254 6.09 -2.69 -14.54
N VAL A 255 6.71 -1.94 -13.65
CA VAL A 255 6.40 -0.54 -13.39
C VAL A 255 7.57 0.33 -13.85
N PRO A 256 7.47 0.98 -15.01
CA PRO A 256 8.50 1.88 -15.50
C PRO A 256 8.35 3.27 -14.87
N TRP A 257 9.48 3.94 -14.72
CA TRP A 257 9.57 5.36 -14.39
C TRP A 257 10.30 6.11 -15.51
N ARG A 258 9.95 7.35 -15.71
CA ARG A 258 10.53 8.18 -16.80
C ARG A 258 12.05 8.35 -16.72
N ASP A 259 12.64 8.18 -15.53
CA ASP A 259 14.07 8.26 -15.28
C ASP A 259 14.84 6.96 -15.57
N GLY A 260 14.17 5.95 -16.13
CA GLY A 260 14.74 4.64 -16.45
C GLY A 260 14.76 3.65 -15.29
N ARG A 261 14.20 3.97 -14.12
CA ARG A 261 13.92 2.97 -13.09
C ARG A 261 12.79 2.05 -13.56
N VAL A 262 12.94 0.78 -13.29
CA VAL A 262 11.92 -0.24 -13.59
C VAL A 262 11.80 -1.17 -12.38
N PHE A 263 10.59 -1.32 -11.86
CA PHE A 263 10.30 -2.31 -10.83
C PHE A 263 9.58 -3.49 -11.43
N VAL A 264 10.04 -4.70 -11.09
CA VAL A 264 9.46 -5.98 -11.55
C VAL A 264 8.93 -6.73 -10.33
N GLY A 265 7.65 -7.01 -10.31
CA GLY A 265 7.00 -7.71 -9.18
C GLY A 265 5.97 -8.73 -9.62
N ALA A 266 5.46 -9.51 -8.76
CA ALA A 266 6.04 -9.79 -7.46
C ALA A 266 5.73 -11.23 -7.08
N THR A 267 6.58 -11.83 -6.27
CA THR A 267 6.22 -13.11 -5.68
C THR A 267 5.10 -12.97 -4.64
N SER A 268 4.43 -14.06 -4.34
CA SER A 268 3.45 -14.16 -3.26
C SER A 268 3.64 -15.49 -2.55
N GLU A 269 4.19 -15.45 -1.33
CA GLU A 269 4.71 -16.64 -0.66
C GLU A 269 4.22 -16.70 0.79
N ASP A 270 3.75 -17.87 1.20
CA ASP A 270 3.45 -18.17 2.60
C ASP A 270 4.73 -18.65 3.30
N ALA A 271 5.49 -17.71 3.83
CA ALA A 271 6.80 -17.95 4.45
C ALA A 271 6.84 -17.49 5.92
N GLY A 272 5.67 -17.26 6.54
CA GLY A 272 5.60 -16.67 7.87
C GLY A 272 6.34 -15.33 7.91
N PHE A 273 7.11 -15.10 8.97
CA PHE A 273 7.89 -13.88 9.13
C PHE A 273 9.30 -13.93 8.51
N ASP A 274 9.59 -14.92 7.64
CA ASP A 274 10.83 -14.92 6.84
C ASP A 274 10.69 -13.89 5.70
N ASP A 275 11.35 -12.74 5.84
CA ASP A 275 11.28 -11.63 4.89
C ASP A 275 12.50 -11.50 3.98
N ARG A 276 13.26 -12.60 3.77
CA ARG A 276 14.46 -12.60 2.91
C ARG A 276 14.09 -12.69 1.42
N ALA A 277 14.92 -12.07 0.57
CA ALA A 277 14.92 -12.38 -0.86
C ALA A 277 15.58 -13.75 -1.10
N THR A 278 15.05 -14.53 -2.05
CA THR A 278 15.57 -15.86 -2.42
C THR A 278 16.07 -15.87 -3.86
N ALA A 279 17.10 -16.68 -4.13
CA ALA A 279 17.64 -16.80 -5.49
C ALA A 279 16.57 -17.28 -6.50
N SER A 280 15.70 -18.21 -6.10
CA SER A 280 14.61 -18.68 -6.96
C SER A 280 13.56 -17.60 -7.25
N GLY A 281 13.21 -16.78 -6.25
CA GLY A 281 12.29 -15.65 -6.43
C GLY A 281 12.85 -14.62 -7.40
N VAL A 282 14.13 -14.26 -7.24
CA VAL A 282 14.84 -13.33 -8.15
C VAL A 282 14.89 -13.87 -9.57
N ALA A 283 15.37 -15.12 -9.76
CA ALA A 283 15.48 -15.74 -11.07
C ALA A 283 14.11 -15.84 -11.76
N GLY A 284 13.09 -16.34 -11.05
CA GLY A 284 11.74 -16.47 -11.63
C GLY A 284 11.10 -15.15 -12.01
N LEU A 285 11.36 -14.04 -11.29
CA LEU A 285 10.88 -12.71 -11.68
C LEU A 285 11.61 -12.19 -12.93
N LEU A 286 12.95 -12.40 -13.02
CA LEU A 286 13.72 -12.00 -14.21
C LEU A 286 13.24 -12.77 -15.44
N ASP A 287 13.08 -14.09 -15.34
CA ASP A 287 12.64 -14.92 -16.47
C ASP A 287 11.28 -14.47 -17.01
N ARG A 288 10.30 -14.26 -16.13
CA ARG A 288 8.96 -13.79 -16.52
C ARG A 288 8.98 -12.37 -17.11
N ALA A 289 9.77 -11.47 -16.51
CA ALA A 289 9.88 -10.10 -17.02
C ALA A 289 10.52 -10.05 -18.41
N ILE A 290 11.58 -10.82 -18.64
CA ILE A 290 12.28 -10.91 -19.93
C ILE A 290 11.38 -11.59 -20.98
N ALA A 291 10.61 -12.61 -20.59
CA ALA A 291 9.65 -13.24 -21.50
C ALA A 291 8.58 -12.23 -21.97
N LEU A 292 8.11 -11.36 -21.09
CA LEU A 292 7.10 -10.34 -21.40
C LEU A 292 7.70 -9.13 -22.16
N VAL A 293 8.88 -8.68 -21.74
CA VAL A 293 9.62 -7.53 -22.31
C VAL A 293 11.07 -7.94 -22.56
N PRO A 294 11.39 -8.51 -23.75
CA PRO A 294 12.72 -9.07 -24.04
C PRO A 294 13.89 -8.10 -23.85
N ALA A 295 13.67 -6.81 -24.06
CA ALA A 295 14.69 -5.79 -23.87
C ALA A 295 15.20 -5.67 -22.42
N LEU A 296 14.46 -6.19 -21.43
CA LEU A 296 14.89 -6.22 -20.03
C LEU A 296 16.07 -7.16 -19.79
N ALA A 297 16.38 -8.08 -20.72
CA ALA A 297 17.59 -8.89 -20.64
C ALA A 297 18.90 -8.06 -20.61
N ALA A 298 18.87 -6.84 -21.18
CA ALA A 298 20.00 -5.91 -21.15
C ALA A 298 19.92 -4.86 -20.02
N ALA A 299 18.90 -4.92 -19.16
CA ALA A 299 18.75 -4.01 -18.03
C ALA A 299 19.82 -4.25 -16.96
N THR A 300 20.26 -3.18 -16.29
CA THR A 300 21.13 -3.32 -15.13
C THR A 300 20.29 -3.78 -13.92
N PHE A 301 20.65 -4.90 -13.32
CA PHE A 301 20.11 -5.31 -12.03
C PHE A 301 20.70 -4.43 -10.93
N VAL A 302 19.84 -3.80 -10.12
CA VAL A 302 20.26 -2.94 -9.01
C VAL A 302 20.14 -3.64 -7.68
N GLU A 303 18.94 -4.12 -7.35
CA GLU A 303 18.68 -4.81 -6.08
C GLU A 303 17.41 -5.69 -6.14
N ALA A 304 17.30 -6.63 -5.21
CA ALA A 304 16.05 -7.30 -4.89
C ALA A 304 15.51 -6.74 -3.57
N ARG A 305 14.24 -6.34 -3.57
CA ARG A 305 13.51 -5.89 -2.39
C ARG A 305 12.56 -6.98 -1.93
N HIS A 306 12.28 -7.00 -0.64
CA HIS A 306 11.38 -7.98 -0.04
C HIS A 306 10.61 -7.35 1.11
N GLY A 307 9.41 -7.87 1.39
CA GLY A 307 8.59 -7.39 2.48
C GLY A 307 7.40 -8.31 2.76
N LEU A 308 6.80 -8.13 3.93
CA LEU A 308 5.67 -8.91 4.40
C LEU A 308 4.38 -8.10 4.22
N ARG A 309 3.58 -8.48 3.25
CA ARG A 309 2.24 -7.90 3.07
C ARG A 309 1.34 -8.35 4.20
N PRO A 310 0.52 -7.46 4.79
CA PRO A 310 -0.46 -7.80 5.82
C PRO A 310 -1.73 -8.39 5.19
N GLY A 311 -1.75 -9.69 4.89
CA GLY A 311 -2.88 -10.36 4.27
C GLY A 311 -4.05 -10.51 5.23
N SER A 312 -5.25 -10.09 4.84
CA SER A 312 -6.52 -10.34 5.51
C SER A 312 -7.29 -11.46 4.79
N PRO A 313 -8.28 -12.11 5.43
CA PRO A 313 -9.01 -13.23 4.83
C PRO A 313 -9.82 -12.87 3.58
N ASP A 314 -10.29 -11.64 3.51
CA ASP A 314 -11.18 -11.09 2.46
C ASP A 314 -10.48 -10.03 1.60
N ASP A 315 -9.15 -9.88 1.74
CA ASP A 315 -8.30 -8.88 1.09
C ASP A 315 -8.67 -7.41 1.42
N LEU A 316 -9.67 -7.18 2.29
CA LEU A 316 -10.07 -5.86 2.77
C LEU A 316 -9.30 -5.48 4.04
N PRO A 317 -8.85 -4.23 4.19
CA PRO A 317 -8.23 -3.78 5.44
C PRO A 317 -9.25 -3.67 6.58
N PHE A 318 -8.77 -3.78 7.81
CA PHE A 318 -9.50 -3.44 9.01
C PHE A 318 -9.27 -1.97 9.32
N VAL A 319 -10.32 -1.14 9.16
CA VAL A 319 -10.33 0.27 9.53
C VAL A 319 -11.53 0.55 10.39
N GLY A 320 -11.29 1.00 11.63
CA GLY A 320 -12.37 1.27 12.58
C GLY A 320 -11.97 1.06 14.03
N ARG A 321 -12.91 1.32 14.95
CA ARG A 321 -12.70 1.17 16.38
C ARG A 321 -12.72 -0.30 16.82
N SER A 322 -11.87 -0.64 17.78
CA SER A 322 -11.95 -1.91 18.48
C SER A 322 -13.22 -1.98 19.32
N ALA A 323 -13.92 -3.11 19.27
CA ALA A 323 -15.05 -3.38 20.14
C ALA A 323 -14.62 -3.69 21.60
N ALA A 324 -13.38 -4.15 21.78
CA ALA A 324 -12.85 -4.50 23.10
C ALA A 324 -12.16 -3.31 23.79
N LEU A 325 -11.59 -2.38 23.03
CA LEU A 325 -10.92 -1.19 23.51
C LEU A 325 -11.26 0.01 22.60
N PRO A 326 -12.32 0.78 22.86
CA PRO A 326 -12.79 1.84 21.96
C PRO A 326 -11.77 2.96 21.67
N ALA A 327 -10.77 3.14 22.51
CA ALA A 327 -9.64 4.05 22.29
C ALA A 327 -8.61 3.50 21.28
N LEU A 328 -8.70 2.23 20.86
CA LEU A 328 -7.90 1.62 19.82
C LEU A 328 -8.64 1.69 18.48
N LEU A 329 -7.96 2.20 17.46
CA LEU A 329 -8.37 2.19 16.06
C LEU A 329 -7.46 1.22 15.28
N TYR A 330 -8.05 0.33 14.52
CA TYR A 330 -7.31 -0.51 13.57
C TYR A 330 -7.16 0.23 12.24
N ALA A 331 -5.98 0.11 11.62
CA ALA A 331 -5.66 0.52 10.25
C ALA A 331 -4.65 -0.49 9.66
N CYS A 332 -5.06 -1.75 9.54
CA CYS A 332 -4.18 -2.87 9.18
C CYS A 332 -4.84 -3.85 8.21
N GLY A 333 -4.10 -4.85 7.73
CA GLY A 333 -4.66 -5.87 6.84
C GLY A 333 -4.84 -5.43 5.38
N HIS A 334 -4.13 -4.41 4.91
CA HIS A 334 -4.27 -3.83 3.57
C HIS A 334 -3.77 -4.75 2.44
N TYR A 335 -3.13 -5.85 2.74
CA TYR A 335 -2.57 -6.82 1.81
C TYR A 335 -1.76 -6.16 0.68
N ARG A 336 -2.19 -6.33 -0.59
CA ARG A 336 -1.54 -5.73 -1.77
C ARG A 336 -1.88 -4.25 -1.96
N ASN A 337 -2.98 -3.80 -1.36
CA ASN A 337 -3.59 -2.49 -1.61
C ASN A 337 -3.15 -1.39 -0.63
N GLY A 338 -2.11 -1.63 0.18
CA GLY A 338 -1.67 -0.67 1.18
C GLY A 338 -1.22 0.68 0.60
N ALA A 339 -0.54 0.68 -0.53
CA ALA A 339 -0.25 1.90 -1.26
C ALA A 339 -1.53 2.55 -1.79
N LEU A 340 -2.32 1.81 -2.57
CA LEU A 340 -3.55 2.32 -3.18
C LEU A 340 -4.51 2.94 -2.15
N LEU A 341 -4.71 2.27 -1.01
CA LEU A 341 -5.70 2.67 0.00
C LEU A 341 -5.15 3.63 1.07
N ALA A 342 -3.87 3.99 1.06
CA ALA A 342 -3.27 4.86 2.09
C ALA A 342 -3.99 6.22 2.23
N PRO A 343 -4.33 6.95 1.13
CA PRO A 343 -5.06 8.22 1.25
C PRO A 343 -6.42 8.06 1.91
N LEU A 344 -7.24 7.13 1.42
CA LEU A 344 -8.58 6.89 1.96
C LEU A 344 -8.52 6.41 3.42
N THR A 345 -7.60 5.51 3.75
CA THR A 345 -7.41 5.04 5.13
C THR A 345 -7.08 6.19 6.06
N ALA A 346 -6.22 7.12 5.63
CA ALA A 346 -5.83 8.26 6.46
C ALA A 346 -7.01 9.23 6.67
N GLU A 347 -7.82 9.49 5.63
CA GLU A 347 -9.05 10.28 5.73
C GLU A 347 -10.03 9.64 6.72
N LEU A 348 -10.34 8.34 6.56
CA LEU A 348 -11.25 7.61 7.44
C LEU A 348 -10.77 7.58 8.90
N VAL A 349 -9.48 7.38 9.14
CA VAL A 349 -8.91 7.42 10.49
C VAL A 349 -8.99 8.82 11.10
N ALA A 350 -8.78 9.88 10.31
CA ALA A 350 -8.92 11.25 10.79
C ALA A 350 -10.38 11.57 11.18
N GLN A 351 -11.36 11.11 10.41
CA GLN A 351 -12.79 11.19 10.73
C GLN A 351 -13.11 10.46 12.04
N LEU A 352 -12.66 9.19 12.17
CA LEU A 352 -12.85 8.40 13.39
C LEU A 352 -12.24 9.06 14.62
N VAL A 353 -11.04 9.64 14.51
CA VAL A 353 -10.38 10.36 15.62
C VAL A 353 -11.19 11.62 16.00
N ALA A 354 -11.84 12.27 15.04
CA ALA A 354 -12.73 13.40 15.28
C ALA A 354 -14.11 13.00 15.85
N GLY A 355 -14.42 11.69 15.90
CA GLY A 355 -15.72 11.19 16.39
C GLY A 355 -16.76 11.01 15.30
N ASP A 356 -16.38 11.12 14.03
CA ASP A 356 -17.24 10.87 12.89
C ASP A 356 -17.00 9.47 12.33
N ASP A 357 -18.04 8.63 12.36
CA ASP A 357 -18.05 7.24 11.88
C ASP A 357 -19.10 7.00 10.79
N THR A 358 -19.57 8.09 10.16
CA THR A 358 -20.69 8.06 9.22
C THR A 358 -20.33 7.65 7.80
N ASP A 359 -19.03 7.62 7.46
CA ASP A 359 -18.58 7.26 6.12
C ASP A 359 -18.97 5.81 5.76
N PRO A 360 -19.67 5.58 4.61
CA PRO A 360 -20.10 4.24 4.21
C PRO A 360 -18.96 3.22 4.08
N ALA A 361 -17.75 3.66 3.74
CA ALA A 361 -16.58 2.80 3.66
C ALA A 361 -16.27 2.10 5.00
N LEU A 362 -16.54 2.76 6.13
CA LEU A 362 -16.34 2.19 7.46
C LEU A 362 -17.24 0.98 7.73
N THR A 363 -18.43 0.93 7.12
CA THR A 363 -19.30 -0.25 7.23
C THR A 363 -18.67 -1.49 6.62
N VAL A 364 -18.01 -1.34 5.48
CA VAL A 364 -17.31 -2.42 4.77
C VAL A 364 -16.01 -2.81 5.48
N LEU A 365 -15.28 -1.82 6.00
CA LEU A 365 -13.95 -1.98 6.57
C LEU A 365 -13.94 -2.27 8.08
N ARG A 366 -15.11 -2.24 8.74
CA ARG A 366 -15.22 -2.36 10.20
C ARG A 366 -14.52 -3.60 10.76
N PRO A 367 -13.78 -3.48 11.88
CA PRO A 367 -13.12 -4.62 12.52
C PRO A 367 -14.10 -5.70 12.93
N ALA A 368 -15.33 -5.36 13.36
CA ALA A 368 -16.37 -6.28 13.82
C ALA A 368 -16.80 -7.34 12.78
N ARG A 369 -16.47 -7.17 11.47
CA ARG A 369 -16.72 -8.19 10.45
C ARG A 369 -15.90 -9.48 10.67
N ALA A 370 -14.82 -9.41 11.45
CA ALA A 370 -14.00 -10.57 11.82
C ALA A 370 -14.20 -10.99 13.30
N GLY A 371 -15.26 -10.53 13.96
CA GLY A 371 -15.54 -10.83 15.35
C GLY A 371 -15.26 -9.66 16.30
N ARG A 372 -15.06 -9.97 17.58
CA ARG A 372 -14.80 -8.96 18.61
C ARG A 372 -13.29 -8.59 18.63
N LEU A 373 -12.86 -7.79 17.66
CA LEU A 373 -11.51 -7.25 17.63
C LEU A 373 -11.36 -6.10 18.63
#